data_69fc8e3bf50d33f8dd1789249fc5396e
#
_entry.id   69fc8e3bf50d33f8dd1789249fc5396e
#
_cell.length_a   1.000
_cell.length_b   1.000
_cell.length_c   1.000
_cell.angle_alpha   90.00
_cell.angle_beta   90.00
_cell.angle_gamma   90.00
#
_symmetry.space_group_name_H-M   'P 1'
#
loop_
_entity.id
_entity.type
_entity.pdbx_description
1 polymer ?
#
loop_
_entity_poly.entity_id
_entity_poly.type
_entity_poly.pdbx_seq_one_letter_code
_entity_poly.pdbx_strand_id
1 'polypeptide(L)'
;MIVFKQKILFTEQECDLILKKYIDKPINKIEDTDTMKYKSKDIDYNVDKWVLDRFINWVENELNIKIEVSNSSTKDFEFYLQSYKAGDLFNKHNDNVYNRVYACGLLLNNTFKGGEFIVYTPNDEMMPFNNTIGNCYLFEASLSHEVTEIVEGTRSVVLIFFRNSQITFKRNKLL
;
A
#
# COMPACT_ATOMS: atom_id res chain seq x y z
N MET A 1 -19.82 -1.64 -6.37
CA MET A 1 -19.45 -1.95 -4.96
C MET A 1 -18.14 -1.26 -4.72
N ILE A 2 -18.02 -0.45 -3.65
CA ILE A 2 -16.76 0.23 -3.30
C ILE A 2 -15.88 -0.78 -2.59
N VAL A 3 -14.62 -0.92 -3.02
CA VAL A 3 -13.65 -1.77 -2.34
C VAL A 3 -12.75 -0.88 -1.47
N PHE A 4 -12.97 -0.95 -0.16
CA PHE A 4 -12.02 -0.54 0.87
C PHE A 4 -12.06 -1.57 1.98
N LYS A 5 -10.96 -2.28 2.21
CA LYS A 5 -10.83 -3.35 3.20
C LYS A 5 -9.63 -3.09 4.08
N GLN A 6 -9.73 -3.53 5.33
CA GLN A 6 -8.64 -3.46 6.31
C GLN A 6 -8.54 -4.80 7.04
N LYS A 7 -7.31 -5.25 7.29
CA LYS A 7 -7.06 -6.50 8.01
C LYS A 7 -5.64 -6.51 8.59
N ILE A 8 -5.48 -6.95 9.82
CA ILE A 8 -4.17 -7.24 10.40
C ILE A 8 -3.65 -8.54 9.76
N LEU A 9 -2.60 -8.43 8.96
CA LEU A 9 -2.00 -9.55 8.24
C LEU A 9 -0.59 -9.88 8.74
N PHE A 10 0.07 -8.93 9.41
CA PHE A 10 1.46 -9.06 9.86
C PHE A 10 1.55 -8.84 11.36
N THR A 11 2.47 -9.56 12.00
CA THR A 11 2.83 -9.31 13.40
C THR A 11 3.74 -8.09 13.52
N GLU A 12 3.86 -7.52 14.71
CA GLU A 12 4.79 -6.42 14.98
C GLU A 12 6.24 -6.82 14.70
N GLN A 13 6.62 -8.07 15.03
CA GLN A 13 7.96 -8.60 14.76
C GLN A 13 8.26 -8.66 13.26
N GLU A 14 7.29 -9.09 12.44
CA GLU A 14 7.45 -9.11 10.98
C GLU A 14 7.57 -7.69 10.41
N CYS A 15 6.78 -6.74 10.91
CA CYS A 15 6.88 -5.33 10.52
C CYS A 15 8.25 -4.73 10.88
N ASP A 16 8.76 -5.03 12.07
CA ASP A 16 10.10 -4.60 12.53
C ASP A 16 11.21 -5.20 11.67
N LEU A 17 11.11 -6.49 11.28
CA LEU A 17 12.06 -7.12 10.37
C LEU A 17 12.09 -6.42 8.99
N ILE A 18 10.93 -6.12 8.43
CA ILE A 18 10.84 -5.39 7.15
C ILE A 18 11.48 -4.01 7.29
N LEU A 19 11.11 -3.26 8.33
CA LEU A 19 11.60 -1.91 8.56
C LEU A 19 13.12 -1.89 8.71
N LYS A 20 13.69 -2.74 9.55
CA LYS A 20 15.14 -2.86 9.77
C LYS A 20 15.90 -3.21 8.49
N LYS A 21 15.35 -4.10 7.67
CA LYS A 21 15.97 -4.52 6.42
C LYS A 21 16.11 -3.38 5.42
N TYR A 22 15.15 -2.45 5.40
CA TYR A 22 15.09 -1.39 4.39
C TYR A 22 15.50 -0.01 4.91
N ILE A 23 15.68 0.19 6.24
CA ILE A 23 15.96 1.51 6.81
C ILE A 23 17.24 2.14 6.23
N ASP A 24 18.27 1.34 6.00
CA ASP A 24 19.57 1.78 5.49
C ASP A 24 19.73 1.62 3.96
N LYS A 25 18.69 1.15 3.27
CA LYS A 25 18.74 1.03 1.80
C LYS A 25 18.68 2.41 1.15
N PRO A 26 19.29 2.57 -0.05
CA PRO A 26 19.22 3.82 -0.79
C PRO A 26 17.77 4.29 -1.02
N ILE A 27 17.57 5.60 -0.96
CA ILE A 27 16.32 6.22 -1.34
C ILE A 27 16.26 6.26 -2.86
N ASN A 28 15.21 5.69 -3.45
CA ASN A 28 15.00 5.66 -4.90
C ASN A 28 14.26 6.90 -5.39
N LYS A 29 13.34 7.42 -4.57
CA LYS A 29 12.53 8.57 -4.92
C LYS A 29 12.33 9.49 -3.71
N ILE A 30 12.43 10.79 -3.95
CA ILE A 30 12.08 11.85 -3.00
C ILE A 30 11.06 12.73 -3.70
N GLU A 31 9.92 12.93 -3.07
CA GLU A 31 8.96 13.95 -3.43
C GLU A 31 8.98 15.05 -2.37
N ASP A 32 9.04 16.30 -2.82
CA ASP A 32 9.07 17.47 -1.94
C ASP A 32 8.40 18.64 -2.64
N THR A 33 7.07 18.58 -2.68
CA THR A 33 6.19 19.63 -3.21
C THR A 33 5.20 20.07 -2.14
N ASP A 34 4.44 21.13 -2.37
CA ASP A 34 3.41 21.61 -1.44
C ASP A 34 2.26 20.60 -1.24
N THR A 35 2.10 19.66 -2.17
CA THR A 35 0.99 18.70 -2.17
C THR A 35 1.42 17.27 -1.86
N MET A 36 2.74 16.99 -1.92
CA MET A 36 3.26 15.64 -1.82
C MET A 36 4.69 15.65 -1.29
N LYS A 37 4.88 15.14 -0.08
CA LYS A 37 6.20 15.04 0.57
C LYS A 37 6.38 13.65 1.17
N TYR A 38 7.32 12.89 0.65
CA TYR A 38 7.71 11.58 1.17
C TYR A 38 9.02 11.07 0.55
N LYS A 39 9.55 9.98 1.12
CA LYS A 39 10.68 9.22 0.55
C LYS A 39 10.26 7.79 0.28
N SER A 40 10.74 7.20 -0.80
CA SER A 40 10.50 5.80 -1.10
C SER A 40 11.76 5.03 -1.44
N LYS A 41 11.71 3.73 -1.17
CA LYS A 41 12.76 2.75 -1.41
C LYS A 41 12.14 1.52 -2.05
N ASP A 42 12.72 1.02 -3.14
CA ASP A 42 12.24 -0.20 -3.77
C ASP A 42 12.45 -1.41 -2.85
N ILE A 43 11.47 -2.28 -2.78
CA ILE A 43 11.56 -3.57 -2.11
C ILE A 43 11.90 -4.62 -3.15
N ASP A 44 12.93 -5.43 -2.87
CA ASP A 44 13.32 -6.51 -3.75
C ASP A 44 12.28 -7.63 -3.71
N TYR A 45 11.55 -7.77 -4.80
CA TYR A 45 10.54 -8.79 -5.00
C TYR A 45 11.05 -10.22 -4.74
N ASN A 46 12.25 -10.55 -5.19
CA ASN A 46 12.80 -11.90 -5.02
C ASN A 46 13.21 -12.19 -3.58
N VAL A 47 13.60 -11.15 -2.84
CA VAL A 47 14.05 -11.27 -1.45
C VAL A 47 12.87 -11.28 -0.48
N ASP A 48 11.84 -10.48 -0.74
CA ASP A 48 10.68 -10.34 0.14
C ASP A 48 9.38 -10.88 -0.48
N LYS A 49 9.55 -11.91 -1.30
CA LYS A 49 8.43 -12.62 -1.94
C LYS A 49 7.34 -13.03 -0.93
N TRP A 50 7.71 -13.40 0.29
CA TRP A 50 6.76 -13.78 1.34
C TRP A 50 5.79 -12.67 1.72
N VAL A 51 6.24 -11.41 1.69
CA VAL A 51 5.39 -10.23 1.94
C VAL A 51 4.40 -10.08 0.79
N LEU A 52 4.89 -10.11 -0.44
CA LEU A 52 4.05 -10.01 -1.64
C LEU A 52 3.04 -11.15 -1.73
N ASP A 53 3.46 -12.39 -1.49
CA ASP A 53 2.57 -13.57 -1.53
C ASP A 53 1.42 -13.44 -0.51
N ARG A 54 1.70 -12.87 0.68
CA ARG A 54 0.67 -12.65 1.70
C ARG A 54 -0.37 -11.62 1.23
N PHE A 55 0.07 -10.53 0.59
CA PHE A 55 -0.84 -9.57 -0.03
C PHE A 55 -1.65 -10.19 -1.16
N ILE A 56 -1.00 -10.91 -2.09
CA ILE A 56 -1.68 -11.59 -3.20
C ILE A 56 -2.76 -12.53 -2.67
N ASN A 57 -2.42 -13.41 -1.75
CA ASN A 57 -3.37 -14.35 -1.15
C ASN A 57 -4.56 -13.64 -0.51
N TRP A 58 -4.33 -12.54 0.21
CA TRP A 58 -5.40 -11.77 0.80
C TRP A 58 -6.30 -11.14 -0.24
N VAL A 59 -5.74 -10.44 -1.23
CA VAL A 59 -6.49 -9.75 -2.29
C VAL A 59 -7.28 -10.75 -3.15
N GLU A 60 -6.68 -11.88 -3.53
CA GLU A 60 -7.36 -12.94 -4.28
C GLU A 60 -8.60 -13.49 -3.54
N ASN A 61 -8.50 -13.62 -2.22
CA ASN A 61 -9.60 -14.12 -1.39
C ASN A 61 -10.69 -13.06 -1.18
N GLU A 62 -10.30 -11.80 -0.91
CA GLU A 62 -11.26 -10.71 -0.68
C GLU A 62 -12.07 -10.35 -1.93
N LEU A 63 -11.44 -10.41 -3.11
CA LEU A 63 -12.03 -9.97 -4.37
C LEU A 63 -12.49 -11.11 -5.27
N ASN A 64 -12.24 -12.36 -4.89
CA ASN A 64 -12.51 -13.55 -5.71
C ASN A 64 -11.87 -13.46 -7.12
N ILE A 65 -10.64 -12.99 -7.17
CA ILE A 65 -9.83 -12.86 -8.39
C ILE A 65 -8.62 -13.77 -8.34
N LYS A 66 -7.88 -13.86 -9.46
CA LYS A 66 -6.55 -14.45 -9.55
C LYS A 66 -5.57 -13.36 -9.96
N ILE A 67 -4.43 -13.29 -9.26
CA ILE A 67 -3.34 -12.38 -9.58
C ILE A 67 -2.20 -13.19 -10.19
N GLU A 68 -1.84 -12.86 -11.43
CA GLU A 68 -0.75 -13.52 -12.13
C GLU A 68 0.54 -12.71 -11.96
N VAL A 69 1.54 -13.38 -11.40
CA VAL A 69 2.90 -12.86 -11.26
C VAL A 69 3.72 -13.41 -12.42
N SER A 70 3.99 -12.59 -13.43
CA SER A 70 4.88 -13.03 -14.51
C SER A 70 6.30 -13.15 -13.97
N ASN A 71 6.94 -14.30 -14.19
CA ASN A 71 8.32 -14.56 -13.79
C ASN A 71 9.35 -13.71 -14.56
N SER A 72 8.90 -12.83 -15.45
CA SER A 72 9.79 -12.22 -16.45
C SER A 72 10.28 -10.81 -16.11
N SER A 73 9.71 -10.11 -15.16
CA SER A 73 10.33 -8.86 -14.68
C SER A 73 9.75 -8.37 -13.34
N THR A 74 10.64 -7.96 -12.45
CA THR A 74 10.33 -7.18 -11.23
C THR A 74 9.68 -5.83 -11.54
N LYS A 75 9.65 -5.42 -12.82
CA LYS A 75 9.05 -4.16 -13.29
C LYS A 75 7.51 -4.18 -13.34
N ASP A 76 6.90 -5.37 -13.24
CA ASP A 76 5.44 -5.50 -13.30
C ASP A 76 4.76 -5.18 -11.95
N PHE A 77 5.51 -5.22 -10.84
CA PHE A 77 5.02 -4.87 -9.52
C PHE A 77 5.69 -3.61 -9.01
N GLU A 78 4.89 -2.63 -8.70
CA GLU A 78 5.33 -1.49 -7.92
C GLU A 78 5.25 -1.88 -6.45
N PHE A 79 6.40 -2.20 -5.85
CA PHE A 79 6.53 -2.70 -4.50
C PHE A 79 7.63 -1.92 -3.79
N TYR A 80 7.26 -1.06 -2.84
CA TYR A 80 8.20 -0.16 -2.19
C TYR A 80 7.81 0.21 -0.75
N LEU A 81 8.82 0.58 0.03
CA LEU A 81 8.67 1.21 1.33
C LEU A 81 8.56 2.72 1.12
N GLN A 82 7.48 3.31 1.60
CA GLN A 82 7.28 4.76 1.65
C GLN A 82 7.37 5.25 3.09
N SER A 83 8.10 6.36 3.29
CA SER A 83 8.31 6.96 4.61
C SER A 83 7.97 8.44 4.58
N TYR A 84 7.24 8.86 5.59
CA TYR A 84 6.84 10.24 5.88
C TYR A 84 7.41 10.64 7.23
N LYS A 85 8.12 11.75 7.31
CA LYS A 85 8.61 12.39 8.54
C LYS A 85 7.74 13.58 8.93
N ALA A 86 7.98 14.19 10.06
CA ALA A 86 7.29 15.42 10.47
C ALA A 86 7.35 16.49 9.36
N GLY A 87 6.21 17.07 9.02
CA GLY A 87 5.98 18.00 7.92
C GLY A 87 5.71 17.35 6.55
N ASP A 88 5.82 16.03 6.42
CA ASP A 88 5.48 15.31 5.19
C ASP A 88 3.98 15.01 5.14
N LEU A 89 3.44 14.98 3.94
CA LEU A 89 2.03 14.73 3.65
C LEU A 89 1.84 14.21 2.23
N PHE A 90 0.64 13.75 1.90
CA PHE A 90 0.20 13.53 0.53
C PHE A 90 -1.26 13.94 0.39
N ASN A 91 -1.50 15.07 -0.27
CA ASN A 91 -2.84 15.61 -0.44
C ASN A 91 -3.75 14.65 -1.22
N LYS A 92 -5.03 14.89 -1.11
CA LYS A 92 -6.09 14.10 -1.75
C LYS A 92 -5.84 13.92 -3.25
N HIS A 93 -5.72 12.67 -3.69
CA HIS A 93 -5.46 12.24 -5.06
C HIS A 93 -6.04 10.85 -5.30
N ASN A 94 -5.91 10.33 -6.52
CA ASN A 94 -6.16 8.92 -6.83
C ASN A 94 -4.93 8.31 -7.51
N ASP A 95 -4.86 6.98 -7.50
CA ASP A 95 -3.75 6.21 -8.05
C ASP A 95 -4.07 5.58 -9.40
N ASN A 96 -5.17 5.98 -10.05
CA ASN A 96 -5.62 5.43 -11.34
C ASN A 96 -4.74 5.87 -12.51
N VAL A 97 -3.45 5.54 -12.42
CA VAL A 97 -2.42 5.77 -13.43
C VAL A 97 -1.73 4.45 -13.76
N TYR A 98 -1.10 4.35 -14.93
CA TYR A 98 -0.36 3.14 -15.36
C TYR A 98 -1.18 1.85 -15.32
N ASN A 99 -2.51 1.91 -15.55
CA ASN A 99 -3.44 0.78 -15.48
C ASN A 99 -3.51 0.10 -14.10
N ARG A 100 -3.19 0.81 -13.01
CA ARG A 100 -3.42 0.33 -11.64
C ARG A 100 -4.92 0.22 -11.38
N VAL A 101 -5.34 -0.87 -10.78
CA VAL A 101 -6.76 -1.11 -10.41
C VAL A 101 -6.94 -1.23 -8.92
N TYR A 102 -5.96 -1.78 -8.21
CA TYR A 102 -5.96 -1.88 -6.75
C TYR A 102 -4.64 -1.42 -6.15
N ALA A 103 -4.73 -0.80 -4.99
CA ALA A 103 -3.61 -0.43 -4.15
C ALA A 103 -3.74 -1.14 -2.80
N CYS A 104 -2.62 -1.64 -2.29
CA CYS A 104 -2.50 -2.21 -0.95
C CYS A 104 -1.38 -1.52 -0.19
N GLY A 105 -1.54 -1.42 1.13
CA GLY A 105 -0.49 -0.96 2.01
C GLY A 105 -0.45 -1.72 3.31
N LEU A 106 0.72 -1.76 3.94
CA LEU A 106 0.99 -2.33 5.25
C LEU A 106 1.63 -1.26 6.13
N LEU A 107 1.00 -0.93 7.24
CA LEU A 107 1.58 -0.03 8.24
C LEU A 107 2.63 -0.76 9.07
N LEU A 108 3.87 -0.27 9.04
CA LEU A 108 5.01 -0.90 9.71
C LEU A 108 5.26 -0.39 11.14
N ASN A 109 4.81 0.84 11.44
CA ASN A 109 4.99 1.44 12.77
C ASN A 109 3.84 2.39 13.09
N ASN A 110 3.68 2.72 14.37
CA ASN A 110 2.69 3.69 14.87
C ASN A 110 3.28 4.73 15.85
N THR A 111 4.60 4.94 15.78
CA THR A 111 5.32 5.91 16.62
C THR A 111 5.33 7.31 16.00
N PHE A 112 4.18 7.79 15.53
CA PHE A 112 3.99 9.10 14.91
C PHE A 112 2.65 9.71 15.36
N LYS A 113 2.51 11.03 15.17
CA LYS A 113 1.24 11.77 15.35
C LYS A 113 0.86 12.44 14.02
N GLY A 114 -0.44 12.60 13.76
CA GLY A 114 -0.94 12.95 12.44
C GLY A 114 -0.78 11.78 11.46
N GLY A 115 -0.62 12.06 10.17
CA GLY A 115 -0.37 11.03 9.17
C GLY A 115 -1.50 10.02 9.01
N GLU A 116 -2.73 10.47 9.19
CA GLU A 116 -3.90 9.63 8.98
C GLU A 116 -4.03 9.30 7.50
N PHE A 117 -4.20 8.01 7.19
CA PHE A 117 -4.55 7.58 5.85
C PHE A 117 -6.06 7.48 5.73
N ILE A 118 -6.63 8.23 4.78
CA ILE A 118 -8.07 8.35 4.58
C ILE A 118 -8.37 8.02 3.12
N VAL A 119 -9.30 7.08 2.90
CA VAL A 119 -9.89 6.82 1.58
C VAL A 119 -11.27 7.45 1.53
N TYR A 120 -11.67 7.95 0.38
CA TYR A 120 -12.94 8.63 0.18
C TYR A 120 -13.87 7.82 -0.72
N THR A 121 -15.14 7.74 -0.37
CA THR A 121 -16.17 7.22 -1.27
C THR A 121 -16.35 8.18 -2.46
N PRO A 122 -17.01 7.75 -3.56
CA PRO A 122 -17.38 8.65 -4.66
C PRO A 122 -18.27 9.85 -4.22
N ASN A 123 -18.95 9.75 -3.08
CA ASN A 123 -19.74 10.82 -2.48
C ASN A 123 -18.95 11.65 -1.47
N ASP A 124 -17.64 11.50 -1.45
CA ASP A 124 -16.72 12.25 -0.57
C ASP A 124 -16.83 11.91 0.94
N GLU A 125 -17.41 10.77 1.28
CA GLU A 125 -17.47 10.29 2.66
C GLU A 125 -16.12 9.68 3.05
N MET A 126 -15.60 10.03 4.23
CA MET A 126 -14.32 9.56 4.74
C MET A 126 -14.40 8.12 5.24
N MET A 127 -13.44 7.30 4.82
CA MET A 127 -13.21 5.94 5.32
C MET A 127 -11.79 5.88 5.93
N PRO A 128 -11.64 6.16 7.23
CA PRO A 128 -10.33 6.22 7.86
C PRO A 128 -9.70 4.84 8.01
N PHE A 129 -8.37 4.80 7.89
CA PHE A 129 -7.58 3.62 8.18
C PHE A 129 -7.20 3.55 9.66
N ASN A 130 -7.27 2.35 10.23
CA ASN A 130 -6.84 2.13 11.61
C ASN A 130 -5.30 1.97 11.67
N ASN A 131 -4.61 2.90 12.31
CA ASN A 131 -3.17 2.96 12.47
C ASN A 131 -2.61 1.93 13.48
N THR A 132 -3.02 0.66 13.38
CA THR A 132 -2.44 -0.46 14.13
C THR A 132 -1.29 -1.08 13.33
N ILE A 133 -0.14 -1.36 13.97
CA ILE A 133 0.99 -2.04 13.32
C ILE A 133 0.53 -3.37 12.75
N GLY A 134 0.98 -3.70 11.54
CA GLY A 134 0.61 -4.93 10.85
C GLY A 134 -0.75 -4.88 10.16
N ASN A 135 -1.52 -3.78 10.37
CA ASN A 135 -2.76 -3.57 9.64
C ASN A 135 -2.47 -3.23 8.18
N CYS A 136 -3.21 -3.88 7.29
CA CYS A 136 -3.15 -3.69 5.86
C CYS A 136 -4.43 -3.04 5.37
N TYR A 137 -4.32 -2.28 4.29
CA TYR A 137 -5.47 -1.78 3.53
C TYR A 137 -5.42 -2.26 2.09
N LEU A 138 -6.60 -2.38 1.50
CA LEU A 138 -6.85 -2.68 0.08
C LEU A 138 -7.94 -1.73 -0.40
N PHE A 139 -7.72 -1.01 -1.50
CA PHE A 139 -8.74 -0.16 -2.12
C PHE A 139 -8.58 -0.10 -3.64
N GLU A 140 -9.66 0.31 -4.32
CA GLU A 140 -9.64 0.59 -5.75
C GLU A 140 -8.78 1.83 -6.01
N ALA A 141 -7.82 1.72 -6.96
CA ALA A 141 -6.90 2.82 -7.29
C ALA A 141 -7.61 4.09 -7.80
N SER A 142 -8.87 3.98 -8.22
CA SER A 142 -9.72 5.09 -8.63
C SER A 142 -10.29 5.93 -7.48
N LEU A 143 -10.30 5.39 -6.25
CA LEU A 143 -10.78 6.12 -5.08
C LEU A 143 -9.79 7.20 -4.66
N SER A 144 -10.33 8.37 -4.36
CA SER A 144 -9.53 9.45 -3.79
C SER A 144 -9.07 9.06 -2.39
N HIS A 145 -7.83 9.41 -2.06
CA HIS A 145 -7.25 9.17 -0.75
C HIS A 145 -6.16 10.19 -0.44
N GLU A 146 -5.78 10.28 0.84
CA GLU A 146 -4.72 11.18 1.30
C GLU A 146 -3.97 10.60 2.50
N VAL A 147 -2.79 11.15 2.75
CA VAL A 147 -2.07 11.05 4.03
C VAL A 147 -2.01 12.46 4.61
N THR A 148 -2.66 12.69 5.73
CA THR A 148 -2.59 13.98 6.42
C THR A 148 -1.17 14.28 6.89
N GLU A 149 -0.87 15.54 7.22
CA GLU A 149 0.46 15.93 7.66
C GLU A 149 0.92 15.13 8.89
N ILE A 150 2.15 14.63 8.84
CA ILE A 150 2.83 14.05 10.00
C ILE A 150 3.24 15.19 10.93
N VAL A 151 2.71 15.21 12.13
CA VAL A 151 3.02 16.24 13.14
C VAL A 151 4.31 15.89 13.90
N GLU A 152 4.51 14.60 14.18
CA GLU A 152 5.66 14.12 14.97
C GLU A 152 6.02 12.69 14.55
N GLY A 153 7.30 12.35 14.59
CA GLY A 153 7.80 11.01 14.31
C GLY A 153 7.95 10.70 12.82
N THR A 154 7.90 9.41 12.50
CA THR A 154 7.99 8.91 11.12
C THR A 154 6.95 7.82 10.90
N ARG A 155 6.16 7.94 9.85
CA ARG A 155 5.22 6.92 9.38
C ARG A 155 5.87 6.14 8.25
N SER A 156 5.92 4.81 8.39
CA SER A 156 6.47 3.91 7.37
C SER A 156 5.43 2.91 6.91
N VAL A 157 5.27 2.77 5.60
CA VAL A 157 4.29 1.90 4.98
C VAL A 157 4.88 1.17 3.77
N VAL A 158 4.61 -0.12 3.64
CA VAL A 158 4.85 -0.87 2.41
C VAL A 158 3.67 -0.63 1.48
N LEU A 159 3.92 -0.34 0.21
CA LEU A 159 2.90 -0.15 -0.83
C LEU A 159 3.09 -1.15 -1.96
N ILE A 160 1.97 -1.65 -2.46
CA ILE A 160 1.89 -2.53 -3.63
C ILE A 160 0.74 -2.08 -4.51
N PHE A 161 0.99 -2.02 -5.82
CA PHE A 161 -0.05 -1.74 -6.82
C PHE A 161 -0.27 -2.94 -7.73
N PHE A 162 -1.53 -3.27 -7.97
CA PHE A 162 -1.94 -4.31 -8.91
C PHE A 162 -2.52 -3.67 -10.17
N ARG A 163 -2.02 -4.11 -11.33
CA ARG A 163 -2.46 -3.62 -12.64
C ARG A 163 -3.51 -4.53 -13.27
N ASN A 164 -4.33 -3.98 -14.14
CA ASN A 164 -5.38 -4.72 -14.83
C ASN A 164 -4.85 -5.96 -15.59
N SER A 165 -3.67 -5.87 -16.21
CA SER A 165 -3.04 -6.99 -16.92
C SER A 165 -2.66 -8.19 -16.05
N GLN A 166 -2.62 -8.01 -14.73
CA GLN A 166 -2.26 -9.03 -13.75
C GLN A 166 -3.47 -9.75 -13.15
N ILE A 167 -4.69 -9.29 -13.47
CA ILE A 167 -5.91 -9.73 -12.79
C ILE A 167 -6.78 -10.56 -13.72
N THR A 168 -7.17 -11.75 -13.26
CA THR A 168 -8.16 -12.61 -13.89
C THR A 168 -9.30 -12.88 -12.91
N PHE A 169 -10.53 -12.63 -13.31
CA PHE A 169 -11.70 -12.95 -12.50
C PHE A 169 -11.94 -14.45 -12.46
N LYS A 170 -12.05 -15.03 -11.28
CA LYS A 170 -12.44 -16.44 -11.14
C LYS A 170 -13.86 -16.61 -11.67
N ARG A 171 -14.05 -17.48 -12.66
CA ARG A 171 -15.39 -17.85 -13.10
C ARG A 171 -16.11 -18.53 -11.95
N ASN A 172 -17.23 -17.98 -11.51
CA ASN A 172 -18.12 -18.71 -10.62
C ASN A 172 -18.49 -20.01 -11.36
N LYS A 173 -18.09 -21.17 -10.85
CA LYS A 173 -18.68 -22.42 -11.27
C LYS A 173 -20.15 -22.33 -10.84
N LEU A 174 -21.03 -22.07 -11.80
CA LEU A 174 -22.46 -22.31 -11.62
C LEU A 174 -22.58 -23.81 -11.30
N LEU A 175 -22.92 -24.10 -10.06
CA LEU A 175 -23.36 -25.43 -9.63
C LEU A 175 -24.75 -25.71 -10.19
#